data_a96aa9fec7513550f18d509f4718ebd4
#
_entry.id   a96aa9fec7513550f18d509f4718ebd4
#
_cell.length_a   1.000
_cell.length_b   1.000
_cell.length_c   1.000
_cell.angle_alpha   90.00
_cell.angle_beta   90.00
_cell.angle_gamma   90.00
#
_symmetry.space_group_name_H-M   'P 1'
#
loop_
_entity.id
_entity.type
_entity.pdbx_description
1 polymer ?
#
loop_
_entity_poly.entity_id
_entity_poly.type
_entity_poly.pdbx_seq_one_letter_code
_entity_poly.pdbx_strand_id
1 'polypeptide(L)'
;SEFDAIGITLPHELAATNVLEVLDLSGLPLRAVDRAQDDPIVLGGGPCVFNPEPYAPFFDAMLIGEGEESLPEALLCVRECRRVGATRQDILRSLAALPGCYVPSLYRVRGEEEAQRAGSWVEPVEPGVPEHIEKRLFSGFSESSGWEPCIVPYTECVHDRLSVEVLRGCARGCRFCQAGMMYR
;
A
#
# COMPACT_ATOMS: atom_id res chain seq x y z
N SER A 1 -5.27 19.37 -8.19
CA SER A 1 -4.98 18.96 -6.79
C SER A 1 -3.77 19.73 -6.27
N GLU A 2 -3.72 19.99 -4.96
CA GLU A 2 -2.54 20.59 -4.30
C GLU A 2 -1.52 19.52 -3.87
N PHE A 3 -1.89 18.24 -3.98
CA PHE A 3 -1.06 17.10 -3.59
C PHE A 3 -0.72 16.23 -4.79
N ASP A 4 0.51 15.71 -4.82
CA ASP A 4 0.98 14.76 -5.84
C ASP A 4 0.59 13.32 -5.51
N ALA A 5 0.46 13.00 -4.22
CA ALA A 5 0.08 11.68 -3.74
C ALA A 5 -0.76 11.77 -2.46
N ILE A 6 -1.59 10.75 -2.25
CA ILE A 6 -2.38 10.54 -1.03
C ILE A 6 -2.12 9.12 -0.54
N GLY A 7 -1.66 8.97 0.70
CA GLY A 7 -1.45 7.68 1.35
C GLY A 7 -2.62 7.32 2.26
N ILE A 8 -3.17 6.13 2.11
CA ILE A 8 -4.27 5.60 2.94
C ILE A 8 -3.84 4.28 3.55
N THR A 9 -3.92 4.19 4.88
CA THR A 9 -3.66 2.94 5.60
C THR A 9 -4.93 2.11 5.72
N LEU A 10 -4.83 0.82 5.41
CA LEU A 10 -5.86 -0.20 5.54
C LEU A 10 -5.53 -1.11 6.74
N PRO A 11 -5.89 -0.72 7.98
CA PRO A 11 -5.51 -1.48 9.18
C PRO A 11 -6.33 -2.78 9.36
N HIS A 12 -7.55 -2.79 8.87
CA HIS A 12 -8.48 -3.94 8.92
C HIS A 12 -9.57 -3.78 7.85
N GLU A 13 -10.28 -4.86 7.54
CA GLU A 13 -11.25 -4.94 6.44
C GLU A 13 -12.43 -3.95 6.58
N LEU A 14 -12.82 -3.64 7.82
CA LEU A 14 -13.90 -2.67 8.08
C LEU A 14 -13.55 -1.23 7.66
N ALA A 15 -12.27 -0.94 7.41
CA ALA A 15 -11.84 0.36 6.90
C ALA A 15 -12.12 0.55 5.40
N ALA A 16 -12.52 -0.50 4.68
CA ALA A 16 -12.74 -0.46 3.23
C ALA A 16 -13.72 0.62 2.78
N THR A 17 -14.86 0.74 3.48
CA THR A 17 -15.88 1.76 3.17
C THR A 17 -15.39 3.18 3.48
N ASN A 18 -14.57 3.33 4.51
CA ASN A 18 -13.99 4.64 4.86
C ASN A 18 -13.01 5.12 3.78
N VAL A 19 -12.33 4.21 3.07
CA VAL A 19 -11.49 4.58 1.92
C VAL A 19 -12.32 5.27 0.85
N LEU A 20 -13.49 4.70 0.52
CA LEU A 20 -14.40 5.28 -0.48
C LEU A 20 -14.91 6.64 -0.03
N GLU A 21 -15.27 6.79 1.24
CA GLU A 21 -15.70 8.06 1.82
C GLU A 21 -14.60 9.12 1.77
N VAL A 22 -13.35 8.75 2.08
CA VAL A 22 -12.19 9.66 2.00
C VAL A 22 -11.98 10.12 0.56
N LEU A 23 -12.06 9.23 -0.43
CA LEU A 23 -11.92 9.59 -1.83
C LEU A 23 -13.04 10.52 -2.30
N ASP A 24 -14.29 10.21 -1.95
CA ASP A 24 -15.47 11.01 -2.29
C ASP A 24 -15.40 12.41 -1.68
N LEU A 25 -15.14 12.52 -0.39
CA LEU A 25 -14.97 13.80 0.32
C LEU A 25 -13.78 14.61 -0.19
N SER A 26 -12.77 13.96 -0.74
CA SER A 26 -11.62 14.60 -1.38
C SER A 26 -11.93 15.09 -2.80
N GLY A 27 -13.11 14.80 -3.33
CA GLY A 27 -13.50 15.14 -4.69
C GLY A 27 -12.73 14.34 -5.76
N LEU A 28 -12.18 13.18 -5.41
CA LEU A 28 -11.44 12.31 -6.31
C LEU A 28 -12.34 11.22 -6.89
N PRO A 29 -12.12 10.84 -8.16
CA PRO A 29 -12.77 9.66 -8.71
C PRO A 29 -12.48 8.44 -7.84
N LEU A 30 -13.54 7.70 -7.46
CA LEU A 30 -13.40 6.52 -6.61
C LEU A 30 -12.51 5.48 -7.27
N ARG A 31 -12.76 5.19 -8.54
CA ARG A 31 -11.98 4.20 -9.28
C ARG A 31 -10.68 4.80 -9.81
N ALA A 32 -9.59 4.07 -9.66
CA ALA A 32 -8.28 4.49 -10.16
C ALA A 32 -8.27 4.73 -11.68
N VAL A 33 -9.06 3.95 -12.43
CA VAL A 33 -9.15 4.05 -13.90
C VAL A 33 -9.78 5.37 -14.37
N ASP A 34 -10.60 6.00 -13.53
CA ASP A 34 -11.30 7.25 -13.86
C ASP A 34 -10.49 8.51 -13.50
N ARG A 35 -9.30 8.34 -12.88
CA ARG A 35 -8.44 9.46 -12.47
C ARG A 35 -7.68 10.06 -13.64
N ALA A 36 -7.68 11.38 -13.70
CA ALA A 36 -6.99 12.16 -14.70
C ALA A 36 -5.46 12.24 -14.44
N GLN A 37 -4.74 12.78 -15.42
CA GLN A 37 -3.28 13.00 -15.35
C GLN A 37 -2.85 13.81 -14.11
N ASP A 38 -3.62 14.84 -13.75
CA ASP A 38 -3.30 15.78 -12.67
C ASP A 38 -3.88 15.37 -11.30
N ASP A 39 -4.63 14.28 -11.26
CA ASP A 39 -5.09 13.74 -9.99
C ASP A 39 -3.93 13.13 -9.20
N PRO A 40 -3.95 13.20 -7.86
CA PRO A 40 -2.93 12.58 -7.04
C PRO A 40 -2.85 11.07 -7.25
N ILE A 41 -1.69 10.50 -7.03
CA ILE A 41 -1.51 9.05 -6.94
C ILE A 41 -2.03 8.59 -5.58
N VAL A 42 -2.97 7.66 -5.57
CA VAL A 42 -3.53 7.08 -4.33
C VAL A 42 -2.77 5.81 -3.98
N LEU A 43 -2.02 5.89 -2.89
CA LEU A 43 -1.19 4.80 -2.36
C LEU A 43 -1.92 4.10 -1.21
N GLY A 44 -1.97 2.77 -1.26
CA GLY A 44 -2.49 1.93 -0.17
C GLY A 44 -1.36 1.30 0.63
N GLY A 45 -1.56 1.12 1.93
CA GLY A 45 -0.63 0.41 2.81
C GLY A 45 -1.34 -0.24 3.99
N GLY A 46 -0.59 -0.94 4.84
CA GLY A 46 -1.12 -1.59 6.03
C GLY A 46 -1.47 -3.08 5.85
N PRO A 47 -1.97 -3.75 6.90
CA PRO A 47 -2.17 -5.20 6.89
C PRO A 47 -3.08 -5.73 5.78
N CYS A 48 -4.13 -5.00 5.41
CA CYS A 48 -5.10 -5.50 4.43
C CYS A 48 -4.57 -5.55 2.99
N VAL A 49 -3.49 -4.81 2.66
CA VAL A 49 -2.92 -4.85 1.30
C VAL A 49 -2.20 -6.16 0.98
N PHE A 50 -2.01 -7.05 1.95
CA PHE A 50 -1.56 -8.43 1.69
C PHE A 50 -2.59 -9.26 0.90
N ASN A 51 -3.85 -8.86 0.91
CA ASN A 51 -4.87 -9.32 -0.02
C ASN A 51 -5.38 -8.10 -0.82
N PRO A 52 -4.63 -7.64 -1.85
CA PRO A 52 -4.88 -6.36 -2.49
C PRO A 52 -6.12 -6.32 -3.39
N GLU A 53 -6.53 -7.46 -3.95
CA GLU A 53 -7.54 -7.53 -5.00
C GLU A 53 -8.89 -6.91 -4.64
N PRO A 54 -9.44 -7.05 -3.41
CA PRO A 54 -10.69 -6.36 -3.05
C PRO A 54 -10.61 -4.84 -3.12
N TYR A 55 -9.40 -4.27 -3.00
CA TYR A 55 -9.14 -2.84 -3.00
C TYR A 55 -8.56 -2.32 -4.32
N ALA A 56 -8.10 -3.21 -5.17
CA ALA A 56 -7.44 -2.92 -6.44
C ALA A 56 -8.14 -1.86 -7.30
N PRO A 57 -9.49 -1.83 -7.42
CA PRO A 57 -10.16 -0.82 -8.22
C PRO A 57 -10.00 0.63 -7.72
N PHE A 58 -9.63 0.83 -6.45
CA PHE A 58 -9.64 2.14 -5.78
C PHE A 58 -8.24 2.74 -5.56
N PHE A 59 -7.20 1.94 -5.69
CA PHE A 59 -5.81 2.35 -5.47
C PHE A 59 -5.01 2.35 -6.78
N ASP A 60 -4.12 3.32 -6.92
CA ASP A 60 -3.17 3.37 -8.01
C ASP A 60 -1.99 2.42 -7.78
N ALA A 61 -1.53 2.35 -6.54
CA ALA A 61 -0.49 1.42 -6.10
C ALA A 61 -0.69 1.03 -4.63
N MET A 62 -0.22 -0.16 -4.25
CA MET A 62 -0.25 -0.65 -2.89
C MET A 62 1.15 -1.12 -2.46
N LEU A 63 1.55 -0.67 -1.27
CA LEU A 63 2.86 -1.01 -0.69
C LEU A 63 2.68 -2.21 0.25
N ILE A 64 3.19 -3.36 -0.19
CA ILE A 64 3.05 -4.63 0.52
C ILE A 64 4.26 -4.83 1.43
N GLY A 65 3.99 -4.84 2.74
CA GLY A 65 5.01 -4.98 3.77
C GLY A 65 5.15 -3.73 4.63
N GLU A 66 6.38 -3.46 5.06
CA GLU A 66 6.71 -2.39 5.99
C GLU A 66 6.97 -1.08 5.26
N GLY A 67 6.43 0.01 5.83
CA GLY A 67 6.34 1.31 5.15
C GLY A 67 7.53 2.24 5.34
N GLU A 68 8.43 1.95 6.27
CA GLU A 68 9.49 2.86 6.69
C GLU A 68 10.42 3.28 5.55
N GLU A 69 10.72 2.36 4.65
CA GLU A 69 11.52 2.62 3.44
C GLU A 69 10.64 2.72 2.20
N SER A 70 9.65 1.83 2.05
CA SER A 70 8.85 1.73 0.83
C SER A 70 8.00 2.97 0.56
N LEU A 71 7.44 3.60 1.61
CA LEU A 71 6.64 4.82 1.44
C LEU A 71 7.49 6.02 1.01
N PRO A 72 8.61 6.35 1.66
CA PRO A 72 9.52 7.39 1.16
C PRO A 72 9.99 7.15 -0.27
N GLU A 73 10.38 5.93 -0.63
CA GLU A 73 10.80 5.56 -1.98
C GLU A 73 9.68 5.82 -3.01
N ALA A 74 8.45 5.40 -2.71
CA ALA A 74 7.30 5.63 -3.58
C ALA A 74 6.99 7.13 -3.76
N LEU A 75 7.01 7.91 -2.67
CA LEU A 75 6.78 9.35 -2.73
C LEU A 75 7.87 10.09 -3.51
N LEU A 76 9.14 9.69 -3.34
CA LEU A 76 10.26 10.22 -4.11
C LEU A 76 10.10 9.89 -5.60
N CYS A 77 9.71 8.66 -5.94
CA CYS A 77 9.43 8.22 -7.30
C CYS A 77 8.35 9.11 -7.95
N VAL A 78 7.20 9.29 -7.29
CA VAL A 78 6.12 10.15 -7.77
C VAL A 78 6.62 11.58 -7.99
N ARG A 79 7.31 12.15 -7.01
CA ARG A 79 7.85 13.52 -7.09
C ARG A 79 8.79 13.71 -8.28
N GLU A 80 9.75 12.79 -8.46
CA GLU A 80 10.71 12.90 -9.57
C GLU A 80 10.03 12.72 -10.93
N CYS A 81 9.09 11.79 -11.06
CA CYS A 81 8.30 11.61 -12.27
C CYS A 81 7.47 12.88 -12.60
N ARG A 82 6.81 13.48 -11.61
CA ARG A 82 6.07 14.73 -11.78
C ARG A 82 7.00 15.88 -12.20
N ARG A 83 8.19 16.00 -11.60
CA ARG A 83 9.18 17.03 -11.92
C ARG A 83 9.64 17.01 -13.37
N VAL A 84 9.71 15.83 -13.99
CA VAL A 84 10.09 15.69 -15.40
C VAL A 84 8.89 15.66 -16.36
N GLY A 85 7.67 15.86 -15.85
CA GLY A 85 6.45 15.86 -16.67
C GLY A 85 6.03 14.49 -17.19
N ALA A 86 6.36 13.41 -16.46
CA ALA A 86 5.97 12.05 -16.84
C ALA A 86 4.45 11.88 -16.86
N THR A 87 3.96 11.00 -17.72
CA THR A 87 2.54 10.65 -17.73
C THR A 87 2.16 9.85 -16.49
N ARG A 88 0.86 9.86 -16.14
CA ARG A 88 0.35 9.01 -15.04
C ARG A 88 0.77 7.55 -15.22
N GLN A 89 0.67 7.04 -16.45
CA GLN A 89 1.05 5.66 -16.76
C GLN A 89 2.53 5.40 -16.53
N ASP A 90 3.41 6.36 -16.85
CA ASP A 90 4.85 6.21 -16.61
C ASP A 90 5.17 6.26 -15.11
N ILE A 91 4.43 7.06 -14.34
CA ILE A 91 4.52 7.06 -12.87
C ILE A 91 4.16 5.68 -12.32
N LEU A 92 3.05 5.09 -12.78
CA LEU A 92 2.60 3.76 -12.35
C LEU A 92 3.61 2.66 -12.72
N ARG A 93 4.20 2.69 -13.91
CA ARG A 93 5.28 1.78 -14.29
C ARG A 93 6.52 1.93 -13.42
N SER A 94 6.88 3.18 -13.10
CA SER A 94 8.02 3.45 -12.22
C SER A 94 7.78 2.96 -10.80
N LEU A 95 6.56 3.09 -10.29
CA LEU A 95 6.16 2.54 -9.00
C LEU A 95 6.19 1.01 -8.99
N ALA A 96 5.74 0.35 -10.07
CA ALA A 96 5.74 -1.10 -10.17
C ALA A 96 7.16 -1.71 -10.18
N ALA A 97 8.18 -0.92 -10.50
CA ALA A 97 9.57 -1.33 -10.42
C ALA A 97 10.15 -1.32 -8.99
N LEU A 98 9.45 -0.68 -8.04
CA LEU A 98 9.89 -0.63 -6.64
C LEU A 98 9.57 -1.95 -5.93
N PRO A 99 10.50 -2.49 -5.12
CA PRO A 99 10.25 -3.70 -4.34
C PRO A 99 9.04 -3.54 -3.40
N GLY A 100 8.15 -4.53 -3.39
CA GLY A 100 6.95 -4.53 -2.56
C GLY A 100 5.81 -3.64 -3.06
N CYS A 101 5.93 -3.03 -4.23
CA CYS A 101 4.90 -2.18 -4.79
C CYS A 101 4.03 -2.94 -5.79
N TYR A 102 2.74 -3.09 -5.49
CA TYR A 102 1.74 -3.66 -6.38
C TYR A 102 0.94 -2.55 -7.05
N VAL A 103 0.93 -2.51 -8.39
CA VAL A 103 0.18 -1.55 -9.21
C VAL A 103 -0.93 -2.28 -9.94
N PRO A 104 -2.19 -2.27 -9.44
CA PRO A 104 -3.26 -3.13 -9.95
C PRO A 104 -3.51 -3.02 -11.46
N SER A 105 -3.41 -1.81 -12.02
CA SER A 105 -3.65 -1.56 -13.45
C SER A 105 -2.65 -2.27 -14.39
N LEU A 106 -1.54 -2.77 -13.86
CA LEU A 106 -0.52 -3.51 -14.61
C LEU A 106 -0.68 -5.02 -14.49
N TYR A 107 -1.78 -5.48 -13.90
CA TYR A 107 -2.10 -6.90 -13.75
C TYR A 107 -3.50 -7.21 -14.26
N ARG A 108 -3.67 -8.44 -14.75
CA ARG A 108 -4.95 -9.02 -15.12
C ARG A 108 -5.31 -10.11 -14.13
N VAL A 109 -6.57 -10.12 -13.68
CA VAL A 109 -7.10 -11.22 -12.87
C VAL A 109 -7.38 -12.42 -13.78
N ARG A 110 -6.89 -13.59 -13.41
CA ARG A 110 -7.10 -14.86 -14.10
C ARG A 110 -8.47 -15.43 -13.75
N GLY A 111 -9.06 -16.18 -14.68
CA GLY A 111 -10.18 -17.04 -14.38
C GLY A 111 -9.79 -18.21 -13.47
N GLU A 112 -10.76 -18.83 -12.80
CA GLU A 112 -10.52 -19.86 -11.77
C GLU A 112 -9.64 -21.02 -12.27
N GLU A 113 -9.97 -21.60 -13.43
CA GLU A 113 -9.19 -22.72 -13.99
C GLU A 113 -7.77 -22.32 -14.37
N GLU A 114 -7.58 -21.09 -14.85
CA GLU A 114 -6.28 -20.56 -15.21
C GLU A 114 -5.43 -20.28 -13.95
N ALA A 115 -6.05 -19.71 -12.92
CA ALA A 115 -5.41 -19.42 -11.63
C ALA A 115 -4.96 -20.72 -10.93
N GLN A 116 -5.79 -21.77 -10.96
CA GLN A 116 -5.44 -23.08 -10.40
C GLN A 116 -4.23 -23.71 -11.11
N ARG A 117 -4.15 -23.60 -12.45
CA ARG A 117 -3.01 -24.10 -13.23
C ARG A 117 -1.73 -23.30 -13.01
N ALA A 118 -1.85 -21.97 -12.90
CA ALA A 118 -0.71 -21.07 -12.76
C ALA A 118 -0.23 -20.90 -11.32
N GLY A 119 -1.03 -21.31 -10.33
CA GLY A 119 -0.75 -21.07 -8.90
C GLY A 119 -0.80 -19.59 -8.48
N SER A 120 -1.41 -18.74 -9.30
CA SER A 120 -1.55 -17.30 -9.06
C SER A 120 -2.84 -16.76 -9.64
N TRP A 121 -3.54 -15.89 -8.90
CA TRP A 121 -4.77 -15.23 -9.33
C TRP A 121 -4.58 -14.04 -10.25
N VAL A 122 -3.36 -13.51 -10.33
CA VAL A 122 -3.04 -12.36 -11.17
C VAL A 122 -1.84 -12.65 -12.06
N GLU A 123 -1.76 -11.96 -13.18
CA GLU A 123 -0.60 -11.98 -14.06
C GLU A 123 -0.28 -10.58 -14.58
N PRO A 124 1.00 -10.23 -14.77
CA PRO A 124 1.38 -8.96 -15.36
C PRO A 124 0.90 -8.87 -16.82
N VAL A 125 0.45 -7.68 -17.22
CA VAL A 125 -0.01 -7.40 -18.60
C VAL A 125 1.07 -6.78 -19.46
N GLU A 126 2.18 -6.34 -18.88
CA GLU A 126 3.30 -5.71 -19.59
C GLU A 126 4.64 -6.41 -19.25
N PRO A 127 5.58 -6.49 -20.19
CA PRO A 127 6.94 -6.96 -19.90
C PRO A 127 7.64 -6.06 -18.89
N GLY A 128 8.37 -6.65 -17.95
CA GLY A 128 9.11 -5.92 -16.91
C GLY A 128 8.32 -5.68 -15.63
N VAL A 129 7.02 -5.93 -15.61
CA VAL A 129 6.23 -5.95 -14.39
C VAL A 129 6.50 -7.28 -13.65
N PRO A 130 6.76 -7.26 -12.33
CA PRO A 130 7.08 -8.47 -11.57
C PRO A 130 5.94 -9.49 -11.58
N GLU A 131 6.23 -10.77 -11.79
CA GLU A 131 5.23 -11.85 -11.64
C GLU A 131 4.85 -12.09 -10.18
N HIS A 132 5.77 -11.82 -9.26
CA HIS A 132 5.61 -11.99 -7.83
C HIS A 132 6.04 -10.72 -7.10
N ILE A 133 5.20 -10.25 -6.19
CA ILE A 133 5.52 -9.12 -5.32
C ILE A 133 5.98 -9.66 -3.97
N GLU A 134 7.25 -9.48 -3.68
CA GLU A 134 7.81 -9.81 -2.36
C GLU A 134 7.51 -8.68 -1.38
N LYS A 135 7.02 -9.04 -0.20
CA LYS A 135 6.76 -8.05 0.84
C LYS A 135 8.05 -7.33 1.25
N ARG A 136 7.98 -6.02 1.44
CA ARG A 136 9.10 -5.24 1.97
C ARG A 136 9.27 -5.51 3.46
N LEU A 137 10.52 -5.67 3.90
CA LEU A 137 10.89 -5.77 5.31
C LEU A 137 11.82 -4.61 5.65
N PHE A 138 11.60 -4.01 6.82
CA PHE A 138 12.46 -2.95 7.34
C PHE A 138 13.60 -3.56 8.17
N SER A 139 14.82 -3.42 7.69
CA SER A 139 16.00 -3.98 8.36
C SER A 139 16.47 -3.15 9.57
N GLY A 140 16.07 -1.88 9.65
CA GLY A 140 16.49 -0.94 10.69
C GLY A 140 15.69 -0.99 12.00
N PHE A 141 14.81 -1.98 12.19
CA PHE A 141 13.94 -2.05 13.37
C PHE A 141 14.70 -2.02 14.70
N SER A 142 15.85 -2.70 14.80
CA SER A 142 16.67 -2.72 16.01
C SER A 142 17.41 -1.41 16.29
N GLU A 143 17.57 -0.58 15.26
CA GLU A 143 18.24 0.72 15.33
C GLU A 143 17.26 1.87 15.53
N SER A 144 15.96 1.64 15.25
CA SER A 144 14.92 2.61 15.51
C SER A 144 14.78 2.79 17.01
N SER A 145 15.12 3.97 17.51
CA SER A 145 15.20 4.23 18.96
C SER A 145 13.86 4.13 19.69
N GLY A 146 12.73 4.17 18.97
CA GLY A 146 11.39 4.22 19.55
C GLY A 146 11.13 5.44 20.46
N TRP A 147 12.13 6.32 20.62
CA TRP A 147 12.11 7.47 21.50
C TRP A 147 11.96 8.80 20.77
N GLU A 148 11.38 8.78 19.58
CA GLU A 148 11.06 10.04 18.92
C GLU A 148 10.01 10.80 19.73
N PRO A 149 10.08 12.16 19.74
CA PRO A 149 9.12 12.96 20.48
C PRO A 149 7.69 12.65 20.02
N CYS A 150 6.91 12.04 20.90
CA CYS A 150 5.50 11.77 20.61
C CYS A 150 4.70 13.06 20.68
N ILE A 151 3.83 13.29 19.70
CA ILE A 151 2.84 14.35 19.77
C ILE A 151 1.83 13.98 20.85
N VAL A 152 1.75 14.80 21.90
CA VAL A 152 0.83 14.62 23.02
C VAL A 152 -0.43 15.42 22.75
N PRO A 153 -1.63 14.82 22.76
CA PRO A 153 -2.87 15.55 22.56
C PRO A 153 -3.20 16.43 23.76
N TYR A 154 -3.80 17.59 23.51
CA TYR A 154 -4.31 18.48 24.58
C TYR A 154 -5.64 18.01 25.18
N THR A 155 -6.35 17.13 24.47
CA THR A 155 -7.62 16.56 24.91
C THR A 155 -7.42 15.15 25.43
N GLU A 156 -8.28 14.72 26.35
CA GLU A 156 -8.33 13.33 26.80
C GLU A 156 -8.55 12.40 25.60
N CYS A 157 -7.71 11.40 25.43
CA CYS A 157 -7.85 10.37 24.42
C CYS A 157 -8.10 9.01 25.09
N VAL A 158 -8.74 8.10 24.37
CA VAL A 158 -9.09 6.76 24.86
C VAL A 158 -7.87 5.97 25.33
N HIS A 159 -6.71 6.26 24.74
CA HIS A 159 -5.43 5.61 25.03
C HIS A 159 -4.37 6.64 25.42
N ASP A 160 -4.49 7.22 26.61
CA ASP A 160 -3.47 8.11 27.18
C ASP A 160 -2.31 7.28 27.75
N ARG A 161 -1.47 6.77 26.87
CA ARG A 161 -0.32 5.92 27.22
C ARG A 161 0.76 5.95 26.13
N LEU A 162 1.99 5.78 26.54
CA LEU A 162 3.09 5.52 25.63
C LEU A 162 2.97 4.09 25.07
N SER A 163 3.04 3.96 23.75
CA SER A 163 3.11 2.67 23.07
C SER A 163 4.52 2.46 22.53
N VAL A 164 5.14 1.37 22.89
CA VAL A 164 6.48 0.98 22.42
C VAL A 164 6.37 -0.30 21.62
N GLU A 165 6.82 -0.28 20.37
CA GLU A 165 6.87 -1.48 19.54
C GLU A 165 8.11 -2.29 19.92
N VAL A 166 7.91 -3.50 20.43
CA VAL A 166 9.00 -4.38 20.86
C VAL A 166 9.19 -5.58 19.92
N LEU A 167 8.23 -5.85 19.05
CA LEU A 167 8.24 -7.00 18.15
C LEU A 167 7.25 -6.78 17.01
N ARG A 168 7.63 -7.17 15.81
CA ARG A 168 6.74 -7.35 14.66
C ARG A 168 6.51 -8.82 14.39
N GLY A 169 5.23 -9.17 14.13
CA GLY A 169 4.83 -10.53 13.85
C GLY A 169 4.54 -11.38 15.07
N CYS A 170 4.30 -12.67 14.83
CA CYS A 170 3.93 -13.61 15.86
C CYS A 170 4.44 -15.01 15.51
N ALA A 171 5.14 -15.66 16.46
CA ALA A 171 5.63 -17.02 16.29
C ALA A 171 4.53 -18.10 16.50
N ARG A 172 3.33 -17.72 16.95
CA ARG A 172 2.19 -18.62 17.12
C ARG A 172 1.57 -18.98 15.77
N GLY A 173 1.19 -20.22 15.58
CA GLY A 173 0.57 -20.72 14.34
C GLY A 173 -0.96 -20.75 14.39
N CYS A 174 -1.62 -19.75 14.97
CA CYS A 174 -3.09 -19.73 15.09
C CYS A 174 -3.74 -19.67 13.70
N ARG A 175 -4.60 -20.63 13.37
CA ARG A 175 -5.18 -20.78 12.02
C ARG A 175 -6.11 -19.62 11.62
N PHE A 176 -6.67 -18.89 12.56
CA PHE A 176 -7.56 -17.76 12.32
C PHE A 176 -6.82 -16.42 12.19
N CYS A 177 -5.53 -16.36 12.55
CA CYS A 177 -4.81 -15.09 12.71
C CYS A 177 -3.87 -14.84 11.55
N GLN A 178 -4.08 -13.74 10.84
CA GLN A 178 -3.24 -13.33 9.72
C GLN A 178 -1.87 -12.80 10.16
N ALA A 179 -1.74 -12.23 11.36
CA ALA A 179 -0.49 -11.65 11.84
C ALA A 179 0.71 -12.62 11.77
N GLY A 180 0.50 -13.90 12.07
CA GLY A 180 1.52 -14.94 11.95
C GLY A 180 1.92 -15.29 10.51
N MET A 181 1.17 -14.84 9.52
CA MET A 181 1.44 -15.07 8.10
C MET A 181 2.02 -13.81 7.44
N MET A 182 1.47 -12.64 7.76
CA MET A 182 1.88 -11.36 7.17
C MET A 182 3.25 -10.90 7.64
N TYR A 183 3.53 -11.05 8.94
CA TYR A 183 4.72 -10.51 9.61
C TYR A 183 5.73 -11.60 10.05
N ARG A 184 5.71 -12.73 9.39
CA ARG A 184 6.59 -13.84 9.74
C ARG A 184 7.86 -13.82 8.91
#